data_c3b5a0fd3381849646f707a3e194b26a
#
_entry.id   c3b5a0fd3381849646f707a3e194b26a
#
_cell.length_a   1.000
_cell.length_b   1.000
_cell.length_c   1.000
_cell.angle_alpha   90.00
_cell.angle_beta   90.00
_cell.angle_gamma   90.00
#
_symmetry.space_group_name_H-M   'P 1'
#
loop_
_entity.id
_entity.type
_entity.pdbx_description
1 polymer ?
#
loop_
_entity_poly.entity_id
_entity_poly.type
_entity_poly.pdbx_seq_one_letter_code
_entity_poly.pdbx_strand_id
1 'polypeptide(L)'
;MTYIVYIILALCLFGLSTIIYRTFNKGLSHSAKGQQATRFGIASILAVLPYIIAGKICLSGAIIMIGVISASWMMSYPVLYYISHRKISADIDNYMDIAFGLYIFGWLSCLYILLVSSPLYLYGILLSLIEIAFISIIIFQAVYYILYRNSVDEDGIRVVRNTNINEIIEFTRAYSIWPTLAVIFTILSTIALVFVINAISEQPESSISWWKALLQTALFIIIGWTMWKPRKGAVHRTGIVKIYDDTILYSKANMKYIESRTKRMKDLSVSQLGDTPKEPHC
;
A
#
# COMPACT_ATOMS: atom_id res chain seq x y z
N MET A 1 22.10 -1.36 -27.54
CA MET A 1 22.72 -1.12 -26.21
C MET A 1 21.71 -0.96 -25.09
N THR A 2 20.66 -0.19 -25.27
CA THR A 2 19.64 0.15 -24.25
C THR A 2 18.95 -1.09 -23.64
N TYR A 3 18.57 -2.08 -24.43
CA TYR A 3 17.90 -3.29 -23.93
C TYR A 3 18.76 -4.15 -22.98
N ILE A 4 20.08 -4.18 -23.24
CA ILE A 4 21.03 -4.94 -22.41
C ILE A 4 21.07 -4.34 -20.98
N VAL A 5 21.03 -2.99 -20.87
CA VAL A 5 21.01 -2.31 -19.58
C VAL A 5 19.78 -2.69 -18.76
N TYR A 6 18.60 -2.77 -19.42
CA TYR A 6 17.36 -3.18 -18.72
C TYR A 6 17.37 -4.63 -18.27
N ILE A 7 17.91 -5.52 -19.10
CA ILE A 7 18.05 -6.94 -18.74
C ILE A 7 19.01 -7.07 -17.56
N ILE A 8 20.14 -6.35 -17.58
CA ILE A 8 21.09 -6.32 -16.46
C ILE A 8 20.40 -5.79 -15.20
N LEU A 9 19.65 -4.67 -15.31
CA LEU A 9 18.92 -4.09 -14.19
C LEU A 9 17.89 -5.08 -13.61
N ALA A 10 17.13 -5.78 -14.46
CA ALA A 10 16.17 -6.79 -14.03
C ALA A 10 16.88 -7.97 -13.31
N LEU A 11 18.01 -8.43 -13.84
CA LEU A 11 18.81 -9.49 -13.22
C LEU A 11 19.43 -9.04 -11.89
N CYS A 12 19.91 -7.78 -11.79
CA CYS A 12 20.40 -7.21 -10.55
C CYS A 12 19.29 -7.09 -9.50
N LEU A 13 18.11 -6.63 -9.88
CA LEU A 13 16.95 -6.54 -8.99
C LEU A 13 16.53 -7.95 -8.53
N PHE A 14 16.52 -8.94 -9.43
CA PHE A 14 16.25 -10.33 -9.08
C PHE A 14 17.30 -10.91 -8.14
N GLY A 15 18.58 -10.66 -8.39
CA GLY A 15 19.69 -11.10 -7.53
C GLY A 15 19.63 -10.44 -6.15
N LEU A 16 19.44 -9.12 -6.11
CA LEU A 16 19.27 -8.36 -4.87
C LEU A 16 18.08 -8.89 -4.06
N SER A 17 16.99 -9.18 -4.72
CA SER A 17 15.80 -9.77 -4.12
C SER A 17 16.08 -11.10 -3.44
N THR A 18 16.84 -11.95 -4.10
CA THR A 18 17.19 -13.27 -3.56
C THR A 18 18.08 -13.15 -2.33
N ILE A 19 18.97 -12.16 -2.30
CA ILE A 19 19.86 -11.87 -1.16
C ILE A 19 19.04 -11.34 0.01
N ILE A 20 18.23 -10.31 -0.21
CA ILE A 20 17.33 -9.73 0.81
C ILE A 20 16.46 -10.83 1.40
N TYR A 21 15.88 -11.66 0.53
CA TYR A 21 15.07 -12.77 0.92
C TYR A 21 15.79 -13.78 1.82
N ARG A 22 17.00 -14.22 1.48
CA ARG A 22 17.79 -15.13 2.31
C ARG A 22 18.13 -14.55 3.66
N THR A 23 18.34 -13.23 3.73
CA THR A 23 18.75 -12.54 4.96
C THR A 23 17.58 -12.37 5.93
N PHE A 24 16.41 -12.03 5.44
CA PHE A 24 15.27 -11.66 6.28
C PHE A 24 14.34 -12.84 6.65
N ASN A 25 14.35 -13.93 5.90
CA ASN A 25 13.39 -15.04 6.08
C ASN A 25 14.03 -16.37 6.53
N LYS A 26 14.92 -16.32 7.51
CA LYS A 26 15.61 -17.53 8.01
C LYS A 26 14.69 -18.60 8.58
N GLY A 27 13.49 -18.21 9.09
CA GLY A 27 12.54 -19.10 9.77
C GLY A 27 11.46 -19.75 8.89
N LEU A 28 11.35 -19.38 7.61
CA LEU A 28 10.28 -19.90 6.74
C LEU A 28 10.58 -21.29 6.17
N SER A 29 9.51 -22.07 5.93
CA SER A 29 9.62 -23.37 5.26
C SER A 29 10.14 -23.23 3.83
N HIS A 30 10.76 -24.28 3.30
CA HIS A 30 11.40 -24.24 1.96
C HIS A 30 10.42 -23.93 0.82
N SER A 31 9.15 -24.40 0.93
CA SER A 31 8.10 -24.14 -0.07
C SER A 31 7.61 -22.68 -0.03
N ALA A 32 7.42 -22.12 1.16
CA ALA A 32 7.05 -20.70 1.33
C ALA A 32 8.14 -19.79 0.78
N LYS A 33 9.39 -20.19 0.96
CA LYS A 33 10.55 -19.52 0.41
C LYS A 33 10.52 -19.44 -1.10
N GLY A 34 10.29 -20.52 -1.79
CA GLY A 34 10.20 -20.55 -3.25
C GLY A 34 9.08 -19.66 -3.79
N GLN A 35 7.92 -19.68 -3.17
CA GLN A 35 6.79 -18.84 -3.60
C GLN A 35 7.07 -17.35 -3.48
N GLN A 36 7.72 -16.94 -2.40
CA GLN A 36 8.06 -15.54 -2.19
C GLN A 36 9.12 -15.06 -3.18
N ALA A 37 10.20 -15.85 -3.39
CA ALA A 37 11.23 -15.52 -4.37
C ALA A 37 10.64 -15.36 -5.78
N THR A 38 9.71 -16.26 -6.16
CA THR A 38 9.02 -16.17 -7.45
C THR A 38 8.19 -14.88 -7.57
N ARG A 39 7.44 -14.51 -6.54
CA ARG A 39 6.63 -13.28 -6.56
C ARG A 39 7.48 -12.03 -6.70
N PHE A 40 8.59 -12.00 -6.00
CA PHE A 40 9.50 -10.87 -6.11
C PHE A 40 10.20 -10.82 -7.47
N GLY A 41 10.62 -11.97 -7.99
CA GLY A 41 11.16 -12.05 -9.34
C GLY A 41 10.17 -11.50 -10.37
N ILE A 42 8.89 -11.89 -10.27
CA ILE A 42 7.83 -11.36 -11.12
C ILE A 42 7.68 -9.84 -10.94
N ALA A 43 7.66 -9.33 -9.71
CA ALA A 43 7.56 -7.89 -9.45
C ALA A 43 8.74 -7.12 -10.05
N SER A 44 9.97 -7.66 -9.94
CA SER A 44 11.16 -7.05 -10.52
C SER A 44 11.10 -6.98 -12.05
N ILE A 45 10.63 -8.05 -12.70
CA ILE A 45 10.44 -8.07 -14.15
C ILE A 45 9.38 -7.06 -14.56
N LEU A 46 8.24 -7.04 -13.88
CA LEU A 46 7.13 -6.12 -14.16
C LEU A 46 7.51 -4.66 -13.92
N ALA A 47 8.43 -4.38 -13.00
CA ALA A 47 8.95 -3.03 -12.77
C ALA A 47 9.77 -2.48 -13.95
N VAL A 48 10.51 -3.35 -14.67
CA VAL A 48 11.41 -2.96 -15.76
C VAL A 48 10.72 -3.05 -17.13
N LEU A 49 9.72 -3.91 -17.27
CA LEU A 49 9.05 -4.21 -18.54
C LEU A 49 8.46 -2.98 -19.26
N PRO A 50 7.88 -1.96 -18.56
CA PRO A 50 7.41 -0.74 -19.23
C PRO A 50 8.47 -0.04 -20.07
N TYR A 51 9.70 0.00 -19.57
CA TYR A 51 10.83 0.64 -20.25
C TYR A 51 11.36 -0.20 -21.41
N ILE A 52 11.34 -1.52 -21.28
CA ILE A 52 11.69 -2.43 -22.38
C ILE A 52 10.73 -2.24 -23.55
N ILE A 53 9.43 -2.15 -23.30
CA ILE A 53 8.40 -1.92 -24.34
C ILE A 53 8.54 -0.53 -24.96
N ALA A 54 8.74 0.51 -24.14
CA ALA A 54 8.94 1.87 -24.65
C ALA A 54 10.19 2.00 -25.50
N GLY A 55 11.26 1.28 -25.17
CA GLY A 55 12.52 1.27 -25.92
C GLY A 55 13.42 2.48 -25.66
N LYS A 56 13.05 3.39 -24.78
CA LYS A 56 13.83 4.57 -24.40
C LYS A 56 13.73 4.77 -22.88
N ILE A 57 14.86 5.06 -22.23
CA ILE A 57 14.86 5.63 -20.88
C ILE A 57 14.79 7.15 -21.05
N CYS A 58 13.69 7.74 -20.67
CA CYS A 58 13.65 9.15 -20.38
C CYS A 58 13.73 9.31 -18.86
N LEU A 59 14.86 9.75 -18.35
CA LEU A 59 15.02 10.07 -16.93
C LEU A 59 14.39 11.45 -16.70
N SER A 60 13.07 11.47 -16.63
CA SER A 60 12.31 12.69 -16.31
C SER A 60 12.14 12.84 -14.80
N GLY A 61 11.87 14.06 -14.35
CA GLY A 61 11.53 14.31 -12.95
C GLY A 61 10.38 13.42 -12.44
N ALA A 62 9.38 13.15 -13.27
CA ALA A 62 8.26 12.25 -12.95
C ALA A 62 8.72 10.82 -12.65
N ILE A 63 9.64 10.26 -13.45
CA ILE A 63 10.17 8.91 -13.20
C ILE A 63 10.98 8.85 -11.91
N ILE A 64 11.76 9.90 -11.63
CA ILE A 64 12.50 10.00 -10.37
C ILE A 64 11.50 10.03 -9.20
N MET A 65 10.41 10.79 -9.32
CA MET A 65 9.37 10.86 -8.30
C MET A 65 8.69 9.51 -8.07
N ILE A 66 8.30 8.82 -9.14
CA ILE A 66 7.79 7.44 -9.06
C ILE A 66 8.77 6.52 -8.32
N GLY A 67 10.08 6.64 -8.62
CA GLY A 67 11.13 5.88 -7.96
C GLY A 67 11.23 6.18 -6.46
N VAL A 68 11.15 7.45 -6.08
CA VAL A 68 11.18 7.89 -4.67
C VAL A 68 9.96 7.36 -3.92
N ILE A 69 8.76 7.46 -4.50
CA ILE A 69 7.52 6.94 -3.89
C ILE A 69 7.62 5.42 -3.68
N SER A 70 8.08 4.71 -4.70
CA SER A 70 8.23 3.25 -4.65
C SER A 70 9.25 2.82 -3.60
N ALA A 71 10.42 3.48 -3.56
CA ALA A 71 11.46 3.21 -2.55
C ALA A 71 10.97 3.56 -1.14
N SER A 72 10.26 4.67 -0.98
CA SER A 72 9.67 5.07 0.30
C SER A 72 8.64 4.06 0.79
N TRP A 73 7.82 3.51 -0.11
CA TRP A 73 6.89 2.44 0.25
C TRP A 73 7.61 1.17 0.69
N MET A 74 8.64 0.75 -0.06
CA MET A 74 9.44 -0.44 0.28
C MET A 74 10.01 -0.37 1.70
N MET A 75 10.38 0.82 2.13
CA MET A 75 11.12 1.02 3.39
C MET A 75 10.24 1.44 4.56
N SER A 76 9.09 2.10 4.31
CA SER A 76 8.29 2.75 5.36
C SER A 76 7.88 1.77 6.46
N TYR A 77 7.10 0.76 6.16
CA TYR A 77 6.59 -0.17 7.17
C TYR A 77 7.70 -1.07 7.78
N PRO A 78 8.56 -1.74 6.98
CA PRO A 78 9.63 -2.58 7.52
C PRO A 78 10.59 -1.83 8.45
N VAL A 79 10.97 -0.60 8.08
CA VAL A 79 11.90 0.21 8.88
C VAL A 79 11.23 0.70 10.16
N LEU A 80 10.03 1.24 10.07
CA LEU A 80 9.30 1.70 11.26
C LEU A 80 9.02 0.55 12.24
N TYR A 81 8.65 -0.61 11.73
CA TYR A 81 8.45 -1.80 12.54
C TYR A 81 9.76 -2.22 13.25
N TYR A 82 10.88 -2.27 12.51
CA TYR A 82 12.18 -2.62 13.09
C TYR A 82 12.64 -1.62 14.17
N ILE A 83 12.46 -0.32 13.92
CA ILE A 83 12.84 0.72 14.90
C ILE A 83 11.98 0.61 16.15
N SER A 84 10.68 0.34 16.01
CA SER A 84 9.73 0.23 17.11
C SER A 84 10.00 -1.00 17.99
N HIS A 85 10.20 -2.16 17.36
CA HIS A 85 10.22 -3.44 18.06
C HIS A 85 11.62 -4.04 18.21
N ARG A 86 12.64 -3.46 17.57
CA ARG A 86 14.00 -4.02 17.50
C ARG A 86 14.05 -5.45 16.97
N LYS A 87 13.01 -5.87 16.26
CA LYS A 87 12.85 -7.21 15.67
C LYS A 87 12.32 -7.08 14.25
N ILE A 88 12.66 -8.05 13.41
CA ILE A 88 12.00 -8.22 12.12
C ILE A 88 10.71 -8.98 12.40
N SER A 89 9.58 -8.48 11.89
CA SER A 89 8.31 -9.16 12.09
C SER A 89 8.34 -10.55 11.47
N ALA A 90 8.06 -11.56 12.30
CA ALA A 90 7.87 -12.92 11.83
C ALA A 90 6.48 -13.14 11.21
N ASP A 91 5.49 -12.36 11.68
CA ASP A 91 4.08 -12.51 11.31
C ASP A 91 3.71 -11.70 10.06
N ILE A 92 4.47 -10.65 9.79
CA ILE A 92 4.25 -9.75 8.65
C ILE A 92 5.33 -10.03 7.60
N ASP A 93 4.88 -10.25 6.39
CA ASP A 93 5.75 -10.50 5.25
C ASP A 93 6.38 -9.19 4.76
N ASN A 94 7.36 -8.66 5.51
CA ASN A 94 8.10 -7.43 5.20
C ASN A 94 8.63 -7.39 3.76
N TYR A 95 8.79 -8.56 3.19
CA TYR A 95 9.22 -8.76 1.84
C TYR A 95 8.15 -8.38 0.82
N MET A 96 6.89 -8.52 1.17
CA MET A 96 5.79 -8.11 0.29
C MET A 96 5.68 -6.59 0.19
N ASP A 97 6.12 -5.84 1.19
CA ASP A 97 6.21 -4.37 1.08
C ASP A 97 7.24 -3.97 0.01
N ILE A 98 8.40 -4.66 -0.03
CA ILE A 98 9.42 -4.44 -1.06
C ILE A 98 8.88 -4.82 -2.45
N ALA A 99 8.26 -6.00 -2.57
CA ALA A 99 7.67 -6.44 -3.84
C ALA A 99 6.56 -5.50 -4.30
N PHE A 100 5.73 -5.01 -3.37
CA PHE A 100 4.65 -4.09 -3.69
C PHE A 100 5.19 -2.74 -4.16
N GLY A 101 6.27 -2.22 -3.58
CA GLY A 101 6.93 -1.02 -4.08
C GLY A 101 7.43 -1.19 -5.52
N LEU A 102 7.93 -2.38 -5.91
CA LEU A 102 8.28 -2.67 -7.31
C LEU A 102 7.04 -2.70 -8.22
N TYR A 103 5.93 -3.25 -7.75
CA TYR A 103 4.65 -3.18 -8.49
C TYR A 103 4.19 -1.73 -8.67
N ILE A 104 4.25 -0.89 -7.63
CA ILE A 104 3.94 0.55 -7.73
C ILE A 104 4.81 1.19 -8.80
N PHE A 105 6.12 0.94 -8.78
CA PHE A 105 7.04 1.49 -9.76
C PHE A 105 6.65 1.10 -11.18
N GLY A 106 6.42 -0.18 -11.45
CA GLY A 106 6.03 -0.65 -12.78
C GLY A 106 4.67 -0.12 -13.22
N TRP A 107 3.69 -0.08 -12.32
CA TRP A 107 2.34 0.38 -12.61
C TRP A 107 2.29 1.88 -12.92
N LEU A 108 2.92 2.70 -12.08
CA LEU A 108 3.00 4.15 -12.30
C LEU A 108 3.84 4.49 -13.54
N SER A 109 4.90 3.70 -13.83
CA SER A 109 5.69 3.87 -15.06
C SER A 109 4.87 3.57 -16.32
N CYS A 110 4.06 2.51 -16.34
CA CYS A 110 3.11 2.26 -17.43
C CYS A 110 2.14 3.43 -17.61
N LEU A 111 1.57 3.90 -16.50
CA LEU A 111 0.63 5.02 -16.52
C LEU A 111 1.29 6.28 -17.05
N TYR A 112 2.47 6.63 -16.57
CA TYR A 112 3.23 7.78 -17.04
C TYR A 112 3.49 7.71 -18.54
N ILE A 113 3.99 6.57 -19.04
CA ILE A 113 4.27 6.37 -20.45
C ILE A 113 3.01 6.50 -21.31
N LEU A 114 1.88 5.96 -20.85
CA LEU A 114 0.59 6.05 -21.53
C LEU A 114 0.05 7.49 -21.55
N LEU A 115 0.12 8.17 -20.42
CA LEU A 115 -0.38 9.55 -20.28
C LEU A 115 0.42 10.53 -21.11
N VAL A 116 1.75 10.43 -21.12
CA VAL A 116 2.62 11.29 -21.93
C VAL A 116 2.44 11.04 -23.42
N SER A 117 2.09 9.82 -23.82
CA SER A 117 1.84 9.48 -25.22
C SER A 117 0.45 9.90 -25.70
N SER A 118 -0.42 10.33 -24.80
CA SER A 118 -1.76 10.80 -25.12
C SER A 118 -1.78 12.33 -25.27
N PRO A 119 -2.68 12.89 -26.12
CA PRO A 119 -2.81 14.33 -26.26
C PRO A 119 -3.48 15.02 -25.04
N LEU A 120 -3.56 14.33 -23.92
CA LEU A 120 -4.19 14.83 -22.70
C LEU A 120 -3.25 15.81 -21.98
N TYR A 121 -3.54 17.10 -22.07
CA TYR A 121 -2.80 18.15 -21.32
C TYR A 121 -2.86 18.01 -19.80
N LEU A 122 -3.76 17.14 -19.29
CA LEU A 122 -3.98 16.91 -17.85
C LEU A 122 -3.15 15.74 -17.29
N TYR A 123 -2.21 15.18 -18.05
CA TYR A 123 -1.46 14.01 -17.64
C TYR A 123 -0.74 14.21 -16.28
N GLY A 124 -0.13 15.37 -16.08
CA GLY A 124 0.59 15.70 -14.84
C GLY A 124 -0.33 15.75 -13.63
N ILE A 125 -1.55 16.27 -13.79
CA ILE A 125 -2.55 16.33 -12.71
C ILE A 125 -3.00 14.92 -12.32
N LEU A 126 -3.35 14.09 -13.33
CA LEU A 126 -3.83 12.73 -13.07
C LEU A 126 -2.75 11.87 -12.39
N LEU A 127 -1.52 11.94 -12.88
CA LEU A 127 -0.39 11.24 -12.28
C LEU A 127 -0.16 11.71 -10.85
N SER A 128 -0.15 13.04 -10.61
CA SER A 128 0.04 13.62 -9.28
C SER A 128 -1.02 13.17 -8.29
N LEU A 129 -2.29 13.10 -8.68
CA LEU A 129 -3.38 12.64 -7.80
C LEU A 129 -3.16 11.19 -7.34
N ILE A 130 -2.71 10.32 -8.25
CA ILE A 130 -2.44 8.92 -7.92
C ILE A 130 -1.19 8.80 -7.04
N GLU A 131 -0.14 9.54 -7.34
CA GLU A 131 1.08 9.59 -6.53
C GLU A 131 0.80 10.08 -5.10
N ILE A 132 -0.03 11.12 -4.95
CA ILE A 132 -0.45 11.64 -3.65
C ILE A 132 -1.20 10.57 -2.85
N ALA A 133 -2.04 9.75 -3.49
CA ALA A 133 -2.72 8.66 -2.82
C ALA A 133 -1.74 7.63 -2.21
N PHE A 134 -0.66 7.29 -2.90
CA PHE A 134 0.39 6.42 -2.34
C PHE A 134 1.20 7.10 -1.24
N ILE A 135 1.58 8.37 -1.45
CA ILE A 135 2.36 9.14 -0.47
C ILE A 135 1.57 9.34 0.82
N SER A 136 0.26 9.55 0.76
CA SER A 136 -0.57 9.79 1.94
C SER A 136 -0.52 8.62 2.93
N ILE A 137 -0.42 7.37 2.45
CA ILE A 137 -0.25 6.20 3.30
C ILE A 137 1.12 6.19 3.97
N ILE A 138 2.17 6.59 3.24
CA ILE A 138 3.53 6.68 3.79
C ILE A 138 3.60 7.78 4.86
N ILE A 139 3.01 8.95 4.59
CA ILE A 139 2.93 10.06 5.55
C ILE A 139 2.15 9.63 6.79
N PHE A 140 1.03 8.94 6.61
CA PHE A 140 0.24 8.42 7.73
C PHE A 140 1.08 7.53 8.65
N GLN A 141 1.84 6.59 8.09
CA GLN A 141 2.73 5.73 8.88
C GLN A 141 3.79 6.53 9.64
N ALA A 142 4.41 7.52 8.98
CA ALA A 142 5.43 8.37 9.58
C ALA A 142 4.85 9.24 10.73
N VAL A 143 3.70 9.86 10.51
CA VAL A 143 3.00 10.66 11.53
C VAL A 143 2.59 9.80 12.71
N TYR A 144 2.03 8.63 12.46
CA TYR A 144 1.67 7.68 13.52
C TYR A 144 2.91 7.33 14.37
N TYR A 145 4.04 7.02 13.73
CA TYR A 145 5.27 6.72 14.44
C TYR A 145 5.79 7.92 15.27
N ILE A 146 5.71 9.14 14.74
CA ILE A 146 6.14 10.34 15.46
C ILE A 146 5.31 10.53 16.73
N LEU A 147 4.00 10.32 16.64
CA LEU A 147 3.06 10.52 17.76
C LEU A 147 3.16 9.40 18.80
N TYR A 148 3.17 8.16 18.36
CA TYR A 148 3.02 7.00 19.26
C TYR A 148 4.32 6.25 19.52
N ARG A 149 5.40 6.58 18.79
CA ARG A 149 6.71 5.88 18.85
C ARG A 149 6.61 4.39 18.57
N ASN A 150 5.56 3.99 17.87
CA ASN A 150 5.28 2.61 17.47
C ASN A 150 4.94 2.55 15.99
N SER A 151 5.15 1.39 15.36
CA SER A 151 4.60 1.12 14.03
C SER A 151 3.08 1.02 14.11
N VAL A 152 2.39 1.28 13.00
CA VAL A 152 0.94 1.12 12.94
C VAL A 152 0.57 -0.32 13.30
N ASP A 153 -0.33 -0.47 14.26
CA ASP A 153 -0.86 -1.73 14.78
C ASP A 153 -2.40 -1.76 14.67
N GLU A 154 -3.01 -2.84 15.16
CA GLU A 154 -4.47 -2.99 15.15
C GLU A 154 -5.19 -1.90 15.95
N ASP A 155 -4.62 -1.50 17.08
CA ASP A 155 -5.22 -0.48 17.93
C ASP A 155 -5.14 0.89 17.25
N GLY A 156 -4.05 1.21 16.59
CA GLY A 156 -3.91 2.40 15.77
C GLY A 156 -4.95 2.48 14.64
N ILE A 157 -5.19 1.37 13.95
CA ILE A 157 -6.25 1.31 12.92
C ILE A 157 -7.64 1.50 13.53
N ARG A 158 -7.91 0.91 14.71
CA ARG A 158 -9.19 1.10 15.41
C ARG A 158 -9.40 2.55 15.85
N VAL A 159 -8.36 3.19 16.36
CA VAL A 159 -8.40 4.61 16.75
C VAL A 159 -8.76 5.46 15.54
N VAL A 160 -8.00 5.36 14.44
CA VAL A 160 -8.25 6.13 13.22
C VAL A 160 -9.67 5.91 12.68
N ARG A 161 -10.15 4.68 12.69
CA ARG A 161 -11.49 4.35 12.21
C ARG A 161 -12.61 4.92 13.07
N ASN A 162 -12.41 4.99 14.38
CA ASN A 162 -13.43 5.42 15.34
C ASN A 162 -13.34 6.91 15.68
N THR A 163 -12.23 7.56 15.33
CA THR A 163 -11.99 8.98 15.58
C THR A 163 -12.94 9.83 14.75
N ASN A 164 -13.65 10.74 15.41
CA ASN A 164 -14.49 11.73 14.76
C ASN A 164 -13.79 13.10 14.70
N ILE A 165 -14.35 14.04 13.93
CA ILE A 165 -13.76 15.37 13.75
C ILE A 165 -13.60 16.12 15.08
N ASN A 166 -14.54 15.96 16.01
CA ASN A 166 -14.47 16.62 17.32
C ASN A 166 -13.30 16.12 18.15
N GLU A 167 -13.06 14.80 18.15
CA GLU A 167 -11.90 14.19 18.80
C GLU A 167 -10.57 14.67 18.20
N ILE A 168 -10.52 14.84 16.87
CA ILE A 168 -9.33 15.41 16.20
C ILE A 168 -9.09 16.85 16.70
N ILE A 169 -10.15 17.66 16.81
CA ILE A 169 -10.05 19.03 17.30
C ILE A 169 -9.59 19.06 18.76
N GLU A 170 -10.17 18.22 19.62
CA GLU A 170 -9.78 18.11 21.03
C GLU A 170 -8.34 17.64 21.18
N PHE A 171 -7.92 16.64 20.41
CA PHE A 171 -6.55 16.18 20.38
C PHE A 171 -5.58 17.28 19.96
N THR A 172 -5.94 18.05 18.92
CA THR A 172 -5.14 19.18 18.43
C THR A 172 -5.02 20.30 19.48
N ARG A 173 -6.06 20.51 20.30
CA ARG A 173 -6.04 21.48 21.41
C ARG A 173 -5.21 21.00 22.60
N ALA A 174 -5.21 19.69 22.87
CA ALA A 174 -4.46 19.10 23.98
C ALA A 174 -2.94 19.05 23.72
N TYR A 175 -2.53 18.96 22.45
CA TYR A 175 -1.14 18.97 22.05
C TYR A 175 -0.73 20.38 21.62
N SER A 176 0.57 20.69 21.72
CA SER A 176 1.11 21.95 21.21
C SER A 176 0.72 22.16 19.74
N ILE A 177 0.32 23.38 19.38
CA ILE A 177 -0.07 23.73 18.00
C ILE A 177 1.07 23.54 17.00
N TRP A 178 2.33 23.64 17.43
CA TRP A 178 3.50 23.57 16.57
C TRP A 178 3.69 22.21 15.85
N PRO A 179 3.60 21.05 16.53
CA PRO A 179 3.64 19.76 15.86
C PRO A 179 2.53 19.60 14.82
N THR A 180 1.33 20.07 15.11
CA THR A 180 0.20 20.00 14.17
C THR A 180 0.46 20.85 12.93
N LEU A 181 0.93 22.09 13.10
CA LEU A 181 1.32 22.96 11.99
C LEU A 181 2.45 22.36 11.16
N ALA A 182 3.46 21.75 11.80
CA ALA A 182 4.55 21.08 11.11
C ALA A 182 4.06 19.89 10.24
N VAL A 183 3.13 19.09 10.74
CA VAL A 183 2.51 17.99 9.97
C VAL A 183 1.72 18.54 8.78
N ILE A 184 0.88 19.54 8.99
CA ILE A 184 0.09 20.16 7.92
C ILE A 184 1.03 20.77 6.86
N PHE A 185 2.05 21.50 7.27
CA PHE A 185 3.05 22.09 6.36
C PHE A 185 3.77 20.99 5.54
N THR A 186 4.15 19.90 6.18
CA THR A 186 4.79 18.76 5.50
C THR A 186 3.87 18.15 4.44
N ILE A 187 2.59 17.95 4.78
CA ILE A 187 1.62 17.41 3.83
C ILE A 187 1.44 18.35 2.64
N LEU A 188 1.21 19.63 2.89
CA LEU A 188 1.01 20.64 1.84
C LEU A 188 2.24 20.81 0.95
N SER A 189 3.44 20.84 1.54
CA SER A 189 4.70 20.94 0.77
C SER A 189 4.92 19.69 -0.08
N THR A 190 4.60 18.51 0.43
CA THR A 190 4.72 17.26 -0.34
C THR A 190 3.77 17.25 -1.53
N ILE A 191 2.52 17.66 -1.31
CA ILE A 191 1.52 17.77 -2.39
C ILE A 191 2.00 18.78 -3.45
N ALA A 192 2.42 19.97 -3.03
CA ALA A 192 2.93 20.99 -3.94
C ALA A 192 4.16 20.49 -4.73
N LEU A 193 5.08 19.80 -4.06
CA LEU A 193 6.28 19.25 -4.69
C LEU A 193 5.94 18.23 -5.79
N VAL A 194 5.01 17.32 -5.54
CA VAL A 194 4.55 16.34 -6.51
C VAL A 194 3.98 17.02 -7.74
N PHE A 195 3.08 18.00 -7.56
CA PHE A 195 2.51 18.75 -8.67
C PHE A 195 3.56 19.53 -9.45
N VAL A 196 4.48 20.21 -8.77
CA VAL A 196 5.54 20.99 -9.42
C VAL A 196 6.47 20.09 -10.25
N ILE A 197 6.92 18.96 -9.67
CA ILE A 197 7.80 18.02 -10.39
C ILE A 197 7.11 17.48 -11.64
N ASN A 198 5.84 17.06 -11.54
CA ASN A 198 5.12 16.52 -12.69
C ASN A 198 4.79 17.60 -13.76
N ALA A 199 4.57 18.85 -13.33
CA ALA A 199 4.32 19.96 -14.26
C ALA A 199 5.58 20.41 -15.02
N ILE A 200 6.76 20.37 -14.36
CA ILE A 200 8.03 20.79 -14.98
C ILE A 200 8.68 19.65 -15.76
N SER A 201 8.26 18.39 -15.50
CA SER A 201 8.85 17.22 -16.18
C SER A 201 8.67 17.34 -17.70
N GLU A 202 9.80 17.35 -18.40
CA GLU A 202 9.82 17.38 -19.84
C GLU A 202 9.09 16.19 -20.44
N GLN A 203 8.26 16.44 -21.43
CA GLN A 203 7.59 15.38 -22.17
C GLN A 203 8.61 14.69 -23.08
N PRO A 204 8.74 13.37 -23.03
CA PRO A 204 9.55 12.69 -24.03
C PRO A 204 8.92 12.88 -25.41
N GLU A 205 9.67 13.41 -26.36
CA GLU A 205 9.28 13.67 -27.75
C GLU A 205 8.91 12.42 -28.57
N SER A 206 8.48 11.34 -27.99
CA SER A 206 8.23 10.13 -28.75
C SER A 206 6.75 9.75 -28.76
N SER A 207 6.13 9.95 -29.91
CA SER A 207 4.92 9.21 -30.25
C SER A 207 5.19 7.70 -30.14
N ILE A 208 4.56 7.06 -29.17
CA ILE A 208 4.64 5.59 -29.04
C ILE A 208 3.79 4.99 -30.15
N SER A 209 4.35 4.01 -30.89
CA SER A 209 3.59 3.24 -31.88
C SER A 209 2.36 2.61 -31.23
N TRP A 210 1.23 2.56 -31.95
CA TRP A 210 -0.05 2.07 -31.44
C TRP A 210 0.04 0.66 -30.79
N TRP A 211 0.83 -0.25 -31.34
CA TRP A 211 1.02 -1.57 -30.78
C TRP A 211 1.78 -1.56 -29.43
N LYS A 212 2.74 -0.64 -29.25
CA LYS A 212 3.42 -0.44 -27.98
C LYS A 212 2.48 0.14 -26.91
N ALA A 213 1.60 1.07 -27.31
CA ALA A 213 0.56 1.59 -26.43
C ALA A 213 -0.41 0.48 -25.98
N LEU A 214 -0.80 -0.42 -26.88
CA LEU A 214 -1.58 -1.61 -26.55
C LEU A 214 -0.87 -2.51 -25.54
N LEU A 215 0.42 -2.80 -25.76
CA LEU A 215 1.21 -3.61 -24.83
C LEU A 215 1.35 -2.93 -23.46
N GLN A 216 1.57 -1.61 -23.41
CA GLN A 216 1.61 -0.85 -22.15
C GLN A 216 0.27 -0.89 -21.43
N THR A 217 -0.85 -0.76 -22.14
CA THR A 217 -2.19 -0.86 -21.56
C THR A 217 -2.45 -2.26 -21.00
N ALA A 218 -2.10 -3.30 -21.74
CA ALA A 218 -2.22 -4.67 -21.27
C ALA A 218 -1.37 -4.90 -20.00
N LEU A 219 -0.13 -4.41 -20.02
CA LEU A 219 0.78 -4.52 -18.88
C LEU A 219 0.23 -3.75 -17.66
N PHE A 220 -0.27 -2.53 -17.85
CA PHE A 220 -0.92 -1.73 -16.79
C PHE A 220 -2.08 -2.50 -16.13
N ILE A 221 -2.92 -3.13 -16.95
CA ILE A 221 -4.04 -3.94 -16.45
C ILE A 221 -3.55 -5.17 -15.70
N ILE A 222 -2.53 -5.87 -16.22
CA ILE A 222 -1.96 -7.07 -15.60
C ILE A 222 -1.34 -6.73 -14.25
N ILE A 223 -0.52 -5.66 -14.18
CA ILE A 223 0.09 -5.21 -12.93
C ILE A 223 -1.01 -4.78 -11.95
N GLY A 224 -1.96 -3.95 -12.39
CA GLY A 224 -3.08 -3.51 -11.59
C GLY A 224 -3.89 -4.68 -11.05
N TRP A 225 -4.18 -5.67 -11.87
CA TRP A 225 -4.89 -6.88 -11.43
C TRP A 225 -4.10 -7.67 -10.38
N THR A 226 -2.79 -7.86 -10.58
CA THR A 226 -1.95 -8.58 -9.60
C THR A 226 -1.82 -7.82 -8.28
N MET A 227 -1.82 -6.47 -8.33
CA MET A 227 -1.78 -5.62 -7.14
C MET A 227 -3.09 -5.66 -6.36
N TRP A 228 -4.23 -5.47 -7.05
CA TRP A 228 -5.51 -5.15 -6.44
C TRP A 228 -6.52 -6.31 -6.42
N LYS A 229 -6.13 -7.49 -6.89
CA LYS A 229 -7.02 -8.65 -6.86
C LYS A 229 -7.61 -8.87 -5.45
N PRO A 230 -8.96 -8.92 -5.30
CA PRO A 230 -9.59 -9.06 -4.00
C PRO A 230 -9.07 -10.26 -3.20
N ARG A 231 -8.71 -10.03 -1.95
CA ARG A 231 -8.20 -11.01 -0.97
C ARG A 231 -6.88 -11.71 -1.32
N LYS A 232 -6.39 -11.62 -2.55
CA LYS A 232 -5.19 -12.32 -3.01
C LYS A 232 -4.15 -11.41 -3.67
N GLY A 233 -4.48 -10.14 -3.88
CA GLY A 233 -3.59 -9.15 -4.48
C GLY A 233 -2.37 -8.86 -3.60
N ALA A 234 -1.33 -8.34 -4.22
CA ALA A 234 -0.10 -8.00 -3.51
C ALA A 234 -0.34 -6.99 -2.38
N VAL A 235 -1.27 -6.06 -2.56
CA VAL A 235 -1.64 -5.03 -1.57
C VAL A 235 -2.08 -5.62 -0.23
N HIS A 236 -2.91 -6.67 -0.24
CA HIS A 236 -3.42 -7.32 0.97
C HIS A 236 -2.37 -8.08 1.80
N ARG A 237 -1.15 -8.10 1.31
CA ARG A 237 0.00 -8.75 1.97
C ARG A 237 1.04 -7.76 2.46
N THR A 238 0.88 -6.49 2.14
CA THR A 238 1.73 -5.43 2.69
C THR A 238 1.41 -5.23 4.16
N GLY A 239 2.41 -4.86 4.96
CA GLY A 239 2.28 -4.79 6.42
C GLY A 239 1.07 -3.99 6.87
N ILE A 240 0.94 -2.74 6.41
CA ILE A 240 -0.16 -1.86 6.84
C ILE A 240 -1.54 -2.34 6.37
N VAL A 241 -1.67 -2.81 5.11
CA VAL A 241 -2.97 -3.23 4.59
C VAL A 241 -3.41 -4.55 5.21
N LYS A 242 -2.46 -5.45 5.47
CA LYS A 242 -2.73 -6.70 6.19
C LYS A 242 -3.31 -6.43 7.58
N ILE A 243 -2.69 -5.53 8.35
CA ILE A 243 -3.20 -5.14 9.68
C ILE A 243 -4.60 -4.55 9.56
N TYR A 244 -4.84 -3.70 8.58
CA TYR A 244 -6.17 -3.13 8.33
C TYR A 244 -7.21 -4.22 8.00
N ASP A 245 -6.90 -5.13 7.10
CA ASP A 245 -7.79 -6.23 6.71
C ASP A 245 -8.09 -7.15 7.90
N ASP A 246 -7.07 -7.53 8.67
CA ASP A 246 -7.21 -8.38 9.85
C ASP A 246 -8.07 -7.69 10.92
N THR A 247 -7.88 -6.37 11.14
CA THR A 247 -8.70 -5.59 12.07
C THR A 247 -10.17 -5.55 11.66
N ILE A 248 -10.47 -5.40 10.36
CA ILE A 248 -11.84 -5.42 9.85
C ILE A 248 -12.47 -6.79 9.98
N LEU A 249 -11.74 -7.84 9.64
CA LEU A 249 -12.23 -9.23 9.73
C LEU A 249 -12.56 -9.59 11.17
N TYR A 250 -11.66 -9.23 12.11
CA TYR A 250 -11.89 -9.44 13.55
C TYR A 250 -13.12 -8.67 14.05
N SER A 251 -13.27 -7.41 13.66
CA SER A 251 -14.44 -6.58 14.01
C SER A 251 -15.75 -7.21 13.50
N LYS A 252 -15.78 -7.68 12.25
CA LYS A 252 -16.96 -8.36 11.67
C LYS A 252 -17.27 -9.68 12.37
N ALA A 253 -16.25 -10.46 12.73
CA ALA A 253 -16.43 -11.71 13.45
C ALA A 253 -17.02 -11.46 14.85
N ASN A 254 -16.51 -10.45 15.57
CA ASN A 254 -17.04 -10.04 16.86
C ASN A 254 -18.49 -9.57 16.79
N MET A 255 -18.84 -8.76 15.78
CA MET A 255 -20.22 -8.32 15.57
C MET A 255 -21.18 -9.52 15.38
N LYS A 256 -20.82 -10.48 14.53
CA LYS A 256 -21.62 -11.70 14.34
C LYS A 256 -21.74 -12.51 15.62
N TYR A 257 -20.69 -12.59 16.42
CA TYR A 257 -20.71 -13.28 17.70
C TYR A 257 -21.66 -12.61 18.69
N ILE A 258 -21.61 -11.27 18.81
CA ILE A 258 -22.51 -10.48 19.65
C ILE A 258 -23.95 -10.65 19.19
N GLU A 259 -24.24 -10.54 17.89
CA GLU A 259 -25.58 -10.75 17.32
C GLU A 259 -26.11 -12.14 17.64
N SER A 260 -25.29 -13.18 17.48
CA SER A 260 -25.67 -14.56 17.81
C SER A 260 -25.98 -14.77 19.29
N ARG A 261 -25.18 -14.15 20.17
CA ARG A 261 -25.44 -14.17 21.61
C ARG A 261 -26.71 -13.42 21.98
N THR A 262 -26.91 -12.22 21.43
CA THR A 262 -28.11 -11.42 21.69
C THR A 262 -29.36 -12.16 21.22
N LYS A 263 -29.30 -12.84 20.07
CA LYS A 263 -30.40 -13.69 19.60
C LYS A 263 -30.70 -14.82 20.57
N ARG A 264 -29.67 -15.56 21.01
CA ARG A 264 -29.82 -16.65 22.00
C ARG A 264 -30.41 -16.15 23.32
N MET A 265 -29.98 -15.00 23.82
CA MET A 265 -30.54 -14.42 25.04
C MET A 265 -32.00 -14.01 24.87
N LYS A 266 -32.40 -13.47 23.72
CA LYS A 266 -33.80 -13.18 23.42
C LYS A 266 -34.63 -14.46 23.36
N ASP A 267 -34.13 -15.51 22.69
CA ASP A 267 -34.81 -16.80 22.62
C ASP A 267 -35.02 -17.43 23.99
N LEU A 268 -34.01 -17.35 24.87
CA LEU A 268 -34.08 -17.81 26.26
C LEU A 268 -35.07 -16.99 27.12
N SER A 269 -35.11 -15.68 26.95
CA SER A 269 -36.08 -14.83 27.67
C SER A 269 -37.51 -15.08 27.25
N VAL A 270 -37.73 -15.36 25.98
CA VAL A 270 -39.07 -15.73 25.45
C VAL A 270 -39.52 -17.10 25.97
N SER A 271 -38.63 -18.10 26.02
CA SER A 271 -38.93 -19.42 26.57
C SER A 271 -39.27 -19.38 28.05
N GLN A 272 -38.58 -18.57 28.85
CA GLN A 272 -38.87 -18.38 30.28
C GLN A 272 -40.19 -17.66 30.55
N LEU A 273 -40.63 -16.76 29.68
CA LEU A 273 -41.94 -16.09 29.78
C LEU A 273 -43.07 -16.98 29.36
N GLY A 274 -42.82 -18.04 28.60
CA GLY A 274 -43.84 -19.02 28.16
C GLY A 274 -44.19 -20.07 29.26
N ASP A 275 -43.32 -20.23 30.28
CA ASP A 275 -43.45 -21.21 31.37
C ASP A 275 -44.02 -20.62 32.67
N THR A 276 -44.73 -19.49 32.62
CA THR A 276 -45.51 -19.05 33.79
C THR A 276 -46.61 -20.08 34.10
N PRO A 277 -46.59 -20.74 35.28
CA PRO A 277 -47.64 -21.68 35.64
C PRO A 277 -48.97 -20.95 35.60
N LYS A 278 -49.95 -21.50 34.85
CA LYS A 278 -51.35 -21.08 34.98
C LYS A 278 -51.74 -21.28 36.42
N GLU A 279 -52.05 -20.22 37.12
CA GLU A 279 -52.66 -20.30 38.49
C GLU A 279 -53.86 -21.23 38.44
N PRO A 280 -53.95 -22.18 39.36
CA PRO A 280 -55.18 -23.00 39.47
C PRO A 280 -56.33 -22.10 39.90
N HIS A 281 -57.32 -21.98 39.04
CA HIS A 281 -58.58 -21.36 39.43
C HIS A 281 -59.21 -22.18 40.56
N CYS A 282 -59.27 -21.58 41.77
CA CYS A 282 -60.14 -22.03 42.85
C CYS A 282 -61.59 -21.58 42.57
#